data_9636347b190fee993c44b5ba7de78176
#
_entry.id   9636347b190fee993c44b5ba7de78176
#
_cell.length_a   1.000
_cell.length_b   1.000
_cell.length_c   1.000
_cell.angle_alpha   90.00
_cell.angle_beta   90.00
_cell.angle_gamma   90.00
#
_symmetry.space_group_name_H-M   'P 1'
#
loop_
_entity.id
_entity.type
_entity.pdbx_description
1 polymer ?
#
loop_
_entity_poly.entity_id
_entity_poly.type
_entity_poly.pdbx_seq_one_letter_code
_entity_poly.pdbx_strand_id
1 'polypeptide(L)'
;QYGNQLPNYGEDTAVIPWREGYLLLAADGMMTGLLVNEPYAAGKASVMVTVNDIYAMGGKPIGMVNVMASGDDEQRAKIVEGIAKGCHKLKVPMLGGHLHPDAAVDHPSLSVAILGHAQNLLRSHLAQAGDELVLAVDLSGQAGCHSVQSWDANSGKTADELLYRLAALPVIADRKLCQAAKDISNAGILGTTSIMLENSGQGGLIDLTSIPCPDGLALKDWLLCFQSFGFILSVNPRHTPAVMDVFAERHIIAAVIGKVIEEPVVRVKAETESGVLFDFNHEVITGITCPRTE
;
A
#
# COMPACT_ATOMS: atom_id res chain seq x y z
N GLN A 1 -23.57 19.47 2.51
CA GLN A 1 -22.76 18.97 1.38
C GLN A 1 -21.52 19.84 1.28
N TYR A 2 -20.38 19.26 1.49
CA TYR A 2 -19.09 19.94 1.47
C TYR A 2 -18.53 19.87 0.04
N GLY A 3 -18.70 20.92 -0.74
CA GLY A 3 -18.00 21.21 -1.99
C GLY A 3 -17.88 20.11 -3.06
N ASN A 4 -17.22 20.40 -4.15
CA ASN A 4 -16.87 19.45 -5.19
C ASN A 4 -15.78 18.49 -4.68
N GLN A 5 -16.21 17.33 -4.21
CA GLN A 5 -15.32 16.25 -3.84
C GLN A 5 -15.06 15.40 -5.08
N LEU A 6 -13.80 15.08 -5.30
CA LEU A 6 -13.45 14.03 -6.24
C LEU A 6 -14.01 12.70 -5.74
N PRO A 7 -14.53 11.84 -6.61
CA PRO A 7 -14.94 10.50 -6.22
C PRO A 7 -13.79 9.77 -5.54
N ASN A 8 -14.05 9.12 -4.41
CA ASN A 8 -13.09 8.25 -3.71
C ASN A 8 -13.70 6.84 -3.68
N TYR A 9 -13.18 5.97 -4.53
CA TYR A 9 -13.63 4.59 -4.65
C TYR A 9 -12.53 3.64 -4.17
N GLY A 10 -12.47 3.35 -2.86
CA GLY A 10 -11.51 2.43 -2.28
C GLY A 10 -10.04 2.87 -2.38
N GLU A 11 -9.81 4.18 -2.37
CA GLU A 11 -8.49 4.79 -2.41
C GLU A 11 -7.70 4.55 -1.12
N ASP A 12 -6.39 4.56 -1.20
CA ASP A 12 -5.50 4.50 -0.04
C ASP A 12 -5.56 5.80 0.79
N THR A 13 -5.96 6.93 0.17
CA THR A 13 -6.19 8.19 0.88
C THR A 13 -7.48 8.90 0.42
N ALA A 14 -8.06 9.71 1.29
CA ALA A 14 -8.99 10.74 0.86
C ALA A 14 -8.24 11.82 0.06
N VAL A 15 -8.84 12.29 -1.05
CA VAL A 15 -8.25 13.29 -1.96
C VAL A 15 -9.02 14.60 -1.84
N ILE A 16 -8.31 15.66 -1.51
CA ILE A 16 -8.87 17.00 -1.34
C ILE A 16 -8.19 17.94 -2.35
N PRO A 17 -8.90 18.49 -3.35
CA PRO A 17 -8.33 19.50 -4.25
C PRO A 17 -7.79 20.70 -3.46
N TRP A 18 -6.54 21.07 -3.71
CA TRP A 18 -5.88 22.15 -2.99
C TRP A 18 -4.89 22.90 -3.88
N ARG A 19 -5.17 24.16 -4.16
CA ARG A 19 -4.36 24.99 -5.08
C ARG A 19 -4.21 24.32 -6.44
N GLU A 20 -2.97 24.13 -6.91
CA GLU A 20 -2.65 23.49 -8.20
C GLU A 20 -2.41 21.98 -8.05
N GLY A 21 -2.74 21.38 -6.89
CA GLY A 21 -2.54 19.97 -6.60
C GLY A 21 -3.61 19.42 -5.65
N TYR A 22 -3.21 18.45 -4.81
CA TYR A 22 -4.11 17.71 -3.94
C TYR A 22 -3.49 17.50 -2.56
N LEU A 23 -4.29 17.68 -1.51
CA LEU A 23 -3.98 17.12 -0.20
C LEU A 23 -4.49 15.69 -0.14
N LEU A 24 -3.68 14.84 0.48
CA LEU A 24 -3.95 13.42 0.71
C LEU A 24 -4.07 13.19 2.20
N LEU A 25 -5.15 12.56 2.65
CA LEU A 25 -5.39 12.29 4.06
C LEU A 25 -5.74 10.82 4.24
N ALA A 26 -4.93 10.08 4.99
CA ALA A 26 -5.16 8.70 5.36
C ALA A 26 -5.14 8.52 6.89
N ALA A 27 -5.70 7.42 7.36
CA ALA A 27 -5.59 7.00 8.76
C ALA A 27 -5.70 5.49 8.86
N ASP A 28 -4.73 4.87 9.53
CA ASP A 28 -4.68 3.45 9.78
C ASP A 28 -4.71 3.10 11.27
N GLY A 29 -5.36 1.99 11.57
CA GLY A 29 -5.35 1.35 12.89
C GLY A 29 -4.42 0.14 12.89
N MET A 30 -3.64 -0.01 13.95
CA MET A 30 -2.75 -1.15 14.10
C MET A 30 -3.47 -2.36 14.72
N MET A 31 -3.13 -3.56 14.22
CA MET A 31 -3.67 -4.82 14.74
C MET A 31 -3.32 -4.99 16.22
N THR A 32 -4.32 -5.23 17.07
CA THR A 32 -4.13 -5.43 18.51
C THR A 32 -3.12 -6.54 18.82
N GLY A 33 -3.17 -7.66 18.10
CA GLY A 33 -2.20 -8.74 18.27
C GLY A 33 -0.75 -8.32 18.04
N LEU A 34 -0.50 -7.44 17.07
CA LEU A 34 0.83 -6.90 16.81
C LEU A 34 1.27 -5.93 17.94
N LEU A 35 0.35 -5.08 18.42
CA LEU A 35 0.61 -4.16 19.54
C LEU A 35 0.95 -4.90 20.85
N VAL A 36 0.29 -6.03 21.10
CA VAL A 36 0.52 -6.85 22.30
C VAL A 36 1.84 -7.62 22.18
N ASN A 37 2.06 -8.29 21.06
CA ASN A 37 3.18 -9.22 20.96
C ASN A 37 4.50 -8.55 20.53
N GLU A 38 4.44 -7.51 19.70
CA GLU A 38 5.60 -6.83 19.10
C GLU A 38 5.41 -5.31 19.08
N PRO A 39 5.26 -4.65 20.27
CA PRO A 39 4.85 -3.24 20.36
C PRO A 39 5.81 -2.26 19.65
N TYR A 40 7.12 -2.51 19.68
CA TYR A 40 8.10 -1.72 18.93
C TYR A 40 7.89 -1.82 17.42
N ALA A 41 7.69 -3.06 16.92
CA ALA A 41 7.45 -3.29 15.50
C ALA A 41 6.11 -2.68 15.06
N ALA A 42 5.07 -2.77 15.90
CA ALA A 42 3.78 -2.13 15.67
C ALA A 42 3.91 -0.61 15.53
N GLY A 43 4.66 0.04 16.44
CA GLY A 43 4.94 1.47 16.37
C GLY A 43 5.69 1.86 15.10
N LYS A 44 6.71 1.09 14.70
CA LYS A 44 7.46 1.32 13.45
C LYS A 44 6.58 1.11 12.21
N ALA A 45 5.77 0.05 12.20
CA ALA A 45 4.89 -0.28 11.09
C ALA A 45 3.79 0.78 10.90
N SER A 46 3.24 1.36 11.99
CA SER A 46 2.18 2.37 11.91
C SER A 46 2.58 3.61 11.12
N VAL A 47 3.86 3.98 11.13
CA VAL A 47 4.40 5.06 10.32
C VAL A 47 4.57 4.61 8.86
N MET A 48 5.05 3.38 8.64
CA MET A 48 5.36 2.88 7.31
C MET A 48 4.11 2.68 6.46
N VAL A 49 3.06 2.07 7.02
CA VAL A 49 1.82 1.77 6.28
C VAL A 49 1.16 3.07 5.80
N THR A 50 0.99 4.05 6.68
CA THR A 50 0.39 5.34 6.29
C THR A 50 1.27 6.15 5.33
N VAL A 51 2.59 6.02 5.39
CA VAL A 51 3.50 6.62 4.40
C VAL A 51 3.33 5.94 3.04
N ASN A 52 3.15 4.62 3.00
CA ASN A 52 2.89 3.90 1.76
C ASN A 52 1.60 4.36 1.08
N ASP A 53 0.52 4.61 1.84
CA ASP A 53 -0.73 5.15 1.30
C ASP A 53 -0.51 6.45 0.54
N ILE A 54 0.28 7.37 1.12
CA ILE A 54 0.58 8.65 0.47
C ILE A 54 1.37 8.44 -0.82
N TYR A 55 2.40 7.56 -0.79
CA TYR A 55 3.20 7.28 -1.98
C TYR A 55 2.40 6.52 -3.05
N ALA A 56 1.53 5.57 -2.67
CA ALA A 56 0.66 4.85 -3.59
C ALA A 56 -0.21 5.79 -4.42
N MET A 57 -0.64 6.91 -3.83
CA MET A 57 -1.41 7.96 -4.50
C MET A 57 -0.56 8.96 -5.30
N GLY A 58 0.77 8.73 -5.42
CA GLY A 58 1.69 9.63 -6.13
C GLY A 58 2.12 10.85 -5.32
N GLY A 59 1.85 10.86 -4.00
CA GLY A 59 2.12 11.99 -3.11
C GLY A 59 3.42 11.87 -2.32
N LYS A 60 3.64 12.89 -1.47
CA LYS A 60 4.72 12.94 -0.48
C LYS A 60 4.15 13.31 0.88
N PRO A 61 4.59 12.65 1.97
CA PRO A 61 4.14 12.97 3.32
C PRO A 61 4.50 14.40 3.74
N ILE A 62 3.61 15.01 4.53
CA ILE A 62 3.83 16.33 5.18
C ILE A 62 4.01 16.15 6.68
N GLY A 63 3.15 15.36 7.33
CA GLY A 63 3.19 15.14 8.76
C GLY A 63 2.08 14.21 9.24
N MET A 64 2.20 13.77 10.50
CA MET A 64 1.35 12.75 11.10
C MET A 64 0.84 13.20 12.46
N VAL A 65 -0.27 12.60 12.87
CA VAL A 65 -0.77 12.63 14.25
C VAL A 65 -1.19 11.21 14.64
N ASN A 66 -1.22 10.90 15.96
CA ASN A 66 -1.66 9.58 16.42
C ASN A 66 -2.67 9.66 17.56
N VAL A 67 -3.42 8.58 17.73
CA VAL A 67 -4.20 8.30 18.94
C VAL A 67 -3.76 6.94 19.45
N MET A 68 -3.35 6.89 20.71
CA MET A 68 -2.89 5.67 21.36
C MET A 68 -3.66 5.45 22.66
N ALA A 69 -4.06 4.22 22.91
CA ALA A 69 -4.61 3.78 24.19
C ALA A 69 -3.86 2.53 24.66
N SER A 70 -3.26 2.59 25.82
CA SER A 70 -2.55 1.47 26.47
C SER A 70 -2.36 1.75 27.96
N GLY A 71 -2.76 0.80 28.80
CA GLY A 71 -2.57 0.87 30.25
C GLY A 71 -1.19 0.41 30.73
N ASP A 72 -0.35 -0.10 29.85
CA ASP A 72 0.99 -0.61 30.14
C ASP A 72 2.08 0.40 29.75
N ASP A 73 2.85 0.87 30.73
CA ASP A 73 3.90 1.88 30.53
C ASP A 73 5.04 1.35 29.66
N GLU A 74 5.45 0.10 29.84
CA GLU A 74 6.53 -0.52 29.06
C GLU A 74 6.11 -0.72 27.62
N GLN A 75 4.89 -1.24 27.39
CA GLN A 75 4.32 -1.41 26.06
C GLN A 75 4.24 -0.05 25.33
N ARG A 76 3.72 1.00 26.01
CA ARG A 76 3.67 2.37 25.45
C ARG A 76 5.04 2.89 25.07
N ALA A 77 6.03 2.71 25.95
CA ALA A 77 7.39 3.15 25.65
C ALA A 77 7.95 2.50 24.38
N LYS A 78 7.74 1.19 24.21
CA LYS A 78 8.17 0.46 23.01
C LYS A 78 7.43 0.93 21.75
N ILE A 79 6.12 1.17 21.85
CA ILE A 79 5.33 1.72 20.73
C ILE A 79 5.88 3.08 20.30
N VAL A 80 6.09 3.99 21.28
CA VAL A 80 6.60 5.34 21.00
C VAL A 80 8.02 5.30 20.41
N GLU A 81 8.89 4.42 20.91
CA GLU A 81 10.23 4.20 20.34
C GLU A 81 10.14 3.75 18.86
N GLY A 82 9.24 2.80 18.58
CA GLY A 82 8.98 2.34 17.22
C GLY A 82 8.48 3.46 16.30
N ILE A 83 7.51 4.25 16.74
CA ILE A 83 7.00 5.44 16.00
C ILE A 83 8.16 6.41 15.75
N ALA A 84 8.94 6.77 16.75
CA ALA A 84 10.07 7.69 16.62
C ALA A 84 11.09 7.17 15.59
N LYS A 85 11.40 5.87 15.62
CA LYS A 85 12.26 5.21 14.63
C LYS A 85 11.71 5.30 13.21
N GLY A 86 10.42 5.03 13.03
CA GLY A 86 9.73 5.15 11.74
C GLY A 86 9.76 6.57 11.21
N CYS A 87 9.38 7.56 12.03
CA CYS A 87 9.38 8.98 11.68
C CYS A 87 10.78 9.47 11.28
N HIS A 88 11.81 9.11 12.06
CA HIS A 88 13.19 9.46 11.73
C HIS A 88 13.64 8.85 10.38
N LYS A 89 13.30 7.59 10.16
CA LYS A 89 13.72 6.83 8.98
C LYS A 89 13.02 7.31 7.71
N LEU A 90 11.76 7.67 7.80
CA LEU A 90 10.95 8.14 6.66
C LEU A 90 10.91 9.68 6.54
N LYS A 91 11.62 10.38 7.44
CA LYS A 91 11.70 11.85 7.49
C LYS A 91 10.32 12.52 7.51
N VAL A 92 9.36 11.92 8.22
CA VAL A 92 8.02 12.45 8.41
C VAL A 92 7.81 12.80 9.88
N PRO A 93 7.44 14.05 10.25
CA PRO A 93 7.27 14.44 11.64
C PRO A 93 5.96 13.92 12.23
N MET A 94 6.00 13.43 13.47
CA MET A 94 4.82 13.27 14.32
C MET A 94 4.52 14.62 14.98
N LEU A 95 3.45 15.28 14.52
CA LEU A 95 3.13 16.67 14.89
C LEU A 95 2.30 16.78 16.17
N GLY A 96 1.70 15.67 16.59
CA GLY A 96 0.86 15.63 17.78
C GLY A 96 0.17 14.29 17.93
N GLY A 97 -0.72 14.23 18.91
CA GLY A 97 -1.48 13.02 19.15
C GLY A 97 -2.28 13.10 20.45
N HIS A 98 -2.90 11.98 20.81
CA HIS A 98 -3.65 11.83 22.05
C HIS A 98 -3.34 10.50 22.69
N LEU A 99 -3.25 10.47 24.03
CA LEU A 99 -2.98 9.27 24.80
C LEU A 99 -4.11 9.02 25.81
N HIS A 100 -4.63 7.79 25.82
CA HIS A 100 -5.49 7.24 26.86
C HIS A 100 -4.70 6.20 27.69
N PRO A 101 -4.20 6.55 28.87
CA PRO A 101 -3.39 5.64 29.69
C PRO A 101 -4.24 4.65 30.52
N ASP A 102 -5.54 4.79 30.51
CA ASP A 102 -6.54 4.02 31.26
C ASP A 102 -7.13 2.83 30.48
N ALA A 103 -6.59 2.55 29.29
CA ALA A 103 -7.02 1.39 28.52
C ALA A 103 -6.59 0.07 29.18
N ALA A 104 -7.33 -1.01 28.91
CA ALA A 104 -6.94 -2.35 29.37
C ALA A 104 -5.59 -2.76 28.76
N VAL A 105 -4.75 -3.40 29.57
CA VAL A 105 -3.37 -3.79 29.19
C VAL A 105 -3.34 -4.76 28.01
N ASP A 106 -4.31 -5.65 27.93
CA ASP A 106 -4.47 -6.67 26.89
C ASP A 106 -5.22 -6.18 25.62
N HIS A 107 -5.73 -4.95 25.65
CA HIS A 107 -6.45 -4.33 24.54
C HIS A 107 -5.89 -2.95 24.16
N PRO A 108 -4.57 -2.85 23.87
CA PRO A 108 -4.02 -1.60 23.37
C PRO A 108 -4.58 -1.27 21.99
N SER A 109 -4.64 0.01 21.67
CA SER A 109 -4.93 0.50 20.33
C SER A 109 -3.97 1.61 19.92
N LEU A 110 -3.69 1.67 18.63
CA LEU A 110 -2.91 2.72 18.01
C LEU A 110 -3.53 3.01 16.65
N SER A 111 -3.83 4.28 16.39
CA SER A 111 -4.18 4.78 15.07
C SER A 111 -3.28 5.96 14.72
N VAL A 112 -2.84 6.02 13.48
CA VAL A 112 -2.02 7.09 12.94
C VAL A 112 -2.73 7.70 11.76
N ALA A 113 -2.85 9.03 11.75
CA ALA A 113 -3.34 9.78 10.60
C ALA A 113 -2.17 10.56 9.96
N ILE A 114 -2.17 10.62 8.63
CA ILE A 114 -1.12 11.25 7.84
C ILE A 114 -1.73 12.25 6.85
N LEU A 115 -1.06 13.37 6.70
CA LEU A 115 -1.31 14.35 5.64
C LEU A 115 -0.17 14.29 4.64
N GLY A 116 -0.52 14.26 3.36
CA GLY A 116 0.41 14.35 2.24
C GLY A 116 -0.05 15.35 1.18
N HIS A 117 0.77 15.52 0.15
CA HIS A 117 0.48 16.35 -1.01
C HIS A 117 0.95 15.67 -2.29
N ALA A 118 0.13 15.75 -3.34
CA ALA A 118 0.47 15.30 -4.68
C ALA A 118 0.18 16.40 -5.71
N GLN A 119 1.02 16.52 -6.74
CA GLN A 119 0.74 17.36 -7.90
C GLN A 119 -0.12 16.62 -8.91
N ASN A 120 0.17 15.33 -9.14
CA ASN A 120 -0.59 14.41 -9.96
C ASN A 120 -0.91 13.17 -9.14
N LEU A 121 -2.04 12.51 -9.46
CA LEU A 121 -2.55 11.40 -8.67
C LEU A 121 -2.36 10.06 -9.40
N LEU A 122 -2.13 9.02 -8.61
CA LEU A 122 -2.39 7.63 -8.94
C LEU A 122 -3.65 7.21 -8.17
N ARG A 123 -4.63 6.60 -8.85
CA ARG A 123 -5.95 6.33 -8.27
C ARG A 123 -6.29 4.85 -8.35
N SER A 124 -6.68 4.22 -7.24
CA SER A 124 -6.94 2.78 -7.20
C SER A 124 -8.11 2.31 -8.09
N HIS A 125 -9.01 3.21 -8.47
CA HIS A 125 -10.21 2.92 -9.26
C HIS A 125 -10.11 3.26 -10.76
N LEU A 126 -8.92 3.57 -11.27
CA LEU A 126 -8.71 3.96 -12.67
C LEU A 126 -7.97 2.90 -13.51
N ALA A 127 -7.94 1.65 -13.05
CA ALA A 127 -7.43 0.55 -13.89
C ALA A 127 -8.35 0.35 -15.09
N GLN A 128 -7.75 0.15 -16.28
CA GLN A 128 -8.48 0.02 -17.55
C GLN A 128 -8.20 -1.31 -18.22
N ALA A 129 -9.22 -1.89 -18.84
CA ALA A 129 -9.05 -3.10 -19.64
C ALA A 129 -7.99 -2.90 -20.73
N GLY A 130 -7.10 -3.86 -20.88
CA GLY A 130 -5.94 -3.80 -21.77
C GLY A 130 -4.66 -3.29 -21.11
N ASP A 131 -4.73 -2.73 -19.90
CA ASP A 131 -3.53 -2.38 -19.12
C ASP A 131 -2.81 -3.63 -18.63
N GLU A 132 -1.50 -3.51 -18.43
CA GLU A 132 -0.66 -4.50 -17.76
C GLU A 132 -0.67 -4.27 -16.25
N LEU A 133 -0.75 -5.37 -15.48
CA LEU A 133 -0.60 -5.36 -14.03
C LEU A 133 0.89 -5.44 -13.70
N VAL A 134 1.46 -4.35 -13.21
CA VAL A 134 2.88 -4.25 -12.85
C VAL A 134 3.00 -4.30 -11.33
N LEU A 135 3.63 -5.35 -10.81
CA LEU A 135 4.00 -5.48 -9.41
C LEU A 135 5.41 -4.96 -9.19
N ALA A 136 5.58 -4.02 -8.27
CA ALA A 136 6.87 -3.46 -7.88
C ALA A 136 7.14 -3.77 -6.41
N VAL A 137 8.22 -4.51 -6.11
CA VAL A 137 8.56 -4.99 -4.77
C VAL A 137 10.05 -4.89 -4.49
N ASP A 138 10.41 -4.64 -3.24
CA ASP A 138 11.79 -4.67 -2.76
C ASP A 138 12.11 -6.04 -2.17
N LEU A 139 12.74 -6.91 -2.95
CA LEU A 139 13.13 -8.25 -2.52
C LEU A 139 14.37 -8.26 -1.61
N SER A 140 15.08 -7.14 -1.47
CA SER A 140 16.28 -7.03 -0.63
C SER A 140 15.96 -6.79 0.85
N GLY A 141 14.93 -7.44 1.35
CA GLY A 141 14.47 -7.41 2.74
C GLY A 141 14.66 -8.74 3.45
N GLN A 142 13.86 -8.92 4.48
CA GLN A 142 13.79 -10.15 5.28
C GLN A 142 12.36 -10.34 5.81
N ALA A 143 12.08 -11.51 6.37
CA ALA A 143 10.84 -11.73 7.10
C ALA A 143 10.66 -10.62 8.16
N GLY A 144 9.48 -10.06 8.23
CA GLY A 144 9.14 -8.97 9.16
C GLY A 144 8.76 -9.47 10.54
N CYS A 145 7.56 -9.08 11.01
CA CYS A 145 7.05 -9.47 12.32
C CYS A 145 6.71 -10.97 12.38
N HIS A 146 6.77 -11.54 13.58
CA HIS A 146 6.35 -12.93 13.80
C HIS A 146 4.82 -13.05 13.95
N SER A 147 4.17 -12.01 14.45
CA SER A 147 2.72 -11.99 14.72
C SER A 147 1.87 -11.79 13.47
N VAL A 148 2.46 -11.35 12.36
CA VAL A 148 1.80 -11.07 11.08
C VAL A 148 2.70 -11.43 9.92
N GLN A 149 2.11 -11.83 8.81
CA GLN A 149 2.86 -12.17 7.61
C GLN A 149 3.30 -10.88 6.90
N SER A 150 4.55 -10.49 7.08
CA SER A 150 5.09 -9.23 6.57
C SER A 150 6.52 -9.36 6.07
N TRP A 151 6.90 -8.47 5.16
CA TRP A 151 8.24 -8.37 4.60
C TRP A 151 8.87 -7.02 4.94
N ASP A 152 9.93 -7.03 5.74
CA ASP A 152 10.67 -5.83 6.13
C ASP A 152 11.79 -5.53 5.14
N ALA A 153 11.53 -4.66 4.21
CA ALA A 153 12.51 -4.11 3.28
C ALA A 153 13.15 -2.80 3.77
N ASN A 154 12.81 -2.34 4.99
CA ASN A 154 13.28 -1.06 5.54
C ASN A 154 14.46 -1.20 6.48
N SER A 155 14.48 -2.27 7.30
CA SER A 155 15.60 -2.51 8.21
C SER A 155 16.89 -2.70 7.43
N GLY A 156 17.98 -2.13 7.91
CA GLY A 156 19.27 -2.18 7.22
C GLY A 156 19.49 -1.11 6.14
N LYS A 157 18.45 -0.39 5.69
CA LYS A 157 18.58 0.70 4.71
C LYS A 157 18.65 2.07 5.39
N THR A 158 19.31 3.00 4.75
CA THR A 158 19.33 4.41 5.19
C THR A 158 18.01 5.11 4.86
N ALA A 159 17.75 6.25 5.48
CA ALA A 159 16.58 7.08 5.16
C ALA A 159 16.59 7.55 3.70
N ASP A 160 17.76 7.93 3.19
CA ASP A 160 17.90 8.43 1.82
C ASP A 160 17.64 7.32 0.79
N GLU A 161 18.09 6.09 1.02
CA GLU A 161 17.75 4.93 0.18
C GLU A 161 16.25 4.66 0.15
N LEU A 162 15.57 4.68 1.31
CA LEU A 162 14.14 4.44 1.37
C LEU A 162 13.35 5.51 0.65
N LEU A 163 13.65 6.78 0.90
CA LEU A 163 12.97 7.91 0.25
C LEU A 163 13.24 7.96 -1.25
N TYR A 164 14.46 7.59 -1.69
CA TYR A 164 14.78 7.48 -3.11
C TYR A 164 13.93 6.41 -3.80
N ARG A 165 13.73 5.25 -3.15
CA ARG A 165 12.88 4.16 -3.66
C ARG A 165 11.41 4.56 -3.71
N LEU A 166 10.87 5.11 -2.62
CA LEU A 166 9.48 5.56 -2.54
C LEU A 166 9.16 6.66 -3.55
N ALA A 167 10.13 7.51 -3.88
CA ALA A 167 9.99 8.55 -4.89
C ALA A 167 9.68 8.02 -6.30
N ALA A 168 9.73 6.71 -6.55
CA ALA A 168 9.29 6.12 -7.81
C ALA A 168 7.83 6.49 -8.12
N LEU A 169 6.94 6.39 -7.13
CA LEU A 169 5.50 6.59 -7.32
C LEU A 169 5.16 8.04 -7.72
N PRO A 170 5.61 9.09 -7.00
CA PRO A 170 5.42 10.47 -7.44
C PRO A 170 6.04 10.76 -8.82
N VAL A 171 7.19 10.18 -9.14
CA VAL A 171 7.81 10.36 -10.47
C VAL A 171 6.94 9.74 -11.57
N ILE A 172 6.38 8.55 -11.35
CA ILE A 172 5.45 7.90 -12.28
C ILE A 172 4.19 8.75 -12.46
N ALA A 173 3.62 9.29 -11.37
CA ALA A 173 2.47 10.17 -11.39
C ALA A 173 2.75 11.48 -12.16
N ASP A 174 3.84 12.17 -11.84
CA ASP A 174 4.20 13.46 -12.43
C ASP A 174 4.55 13.33 -13.92
N ARG A 175 5.13 12.21 -14.33
CA ARG A 175 5.38 11.88 -15.74
C ARG A 175 4.14 11.33 -16.46
N LYS A 176 3.01 11.12 -15.75
CA LYS A 176 1.74 10.58 -16.27
C LYS A 176 1.93 9.23 -16.97
N LEU A 177 2.78 8.38 -16.42
CA LEU A 177 3.08 7.05 -16.97
C LEU A 177 2.05 6.00 -16.56
N CYS A 178 1.30 6.27 -15.49
CA CYS A 178 0.28 5.40 -14.93
C CYS A 178 -0.84 6.26 -14.33
N GLN A 179 -2.05 5.73 -14.24
CA GLN A 179 -3.18 6.38 -13.59
C GLN A 179 -3.68 5.63 -12.35
N ALA A 180 -3.40 4.34 -12.25
CA ALA A 180 -3.90 3.50 -11.16
C ALA A 180 -2.77 2.76 -10.46
N ALA A 181 -2.71 2.94 -9.14
CA ALA A 181 -1.80 2.21 -8.27
C ALA A 181 -2.44 1.97 -6.90
N LYS A 182 -1.88 1.01 -6.16
CA LYS A 182 -2.22 0.70 -4.79
C LYS A 182 -1.02 0.09 -4.07
N ASP A 183 -0.82 0.40 -2.78
CA ASP A 183 0.17 -0.30 -1.96
C ASP A 183 -0.29 -1.74 -1.62
N ILE A 184 0.64 -2.67 -1.48
CA ILE A 184 0.36 -4.05 -1.08
C ILE A 184 0.16 -4.08 0.43
N SER A 185 -1.09 -4.17 0.85
CA SER A 185 -1.50 -4.18 2.24
C SER A 185 -1.92 -5.57 2.74
N ASN A 186 -2.69 -5.64 3.82
CA ASN A 186 -3.03 -6.87 4.54
C ASN A 186 -3.70 -7.98 3.70
N ALA A 187 -4.29 -7.67 2.56
CA ALA A 187 -4.82 -8.66 1.63
C ALA A 187 -3.70 -9.38 0.83
N GLY A 188 -2.44 -8.94 0.95
CA GLY A 188 -1.31 -9.42 0.18
C GLY A 188 -1.41 -9.08 -1.31
N ILE A 189 -0.54 -9.65 -2.11
CA ILE A 189 -0.40 -9.31 -3.54
C ILE A 189 -1.71 -9.53 -4.31
N LEU A 190 -2.28 -10.72 -4.20
CA LEU A 190 -3.48 -11.09 -4.97
C LEU A 190 -4.72 -10.35 -4.47
N GLY A 191 -4.88 -10.22 -3.14
CA GLY A 191 -6.02 -9.53 -2.56
C GLY A 191 -6.00 -8.04 -2.91
N THR A 192 -4.86 -7.36 -2.75
CA THR A 192 -4.72 -5.94 -3.11
C THR A 192 -4.94 -5.70 -4.60
N THR A 193 -4.38 -6.56 -5.47
CA THR A 193 -4.64 -6.49 -6.91
C THR A 193 -6.14 -6.64 -7.21
N SER A 194 -6.81 -7.59 -6.55
CA SER A 194 -8.24 -7.82 -6.72
C SER A 194 -9.08 -6.64 -6.24
N ILE A 195 -8.71 -6.00 -5.12
CA ILE A 195 -9.37 -4.77 -4.62
C ILE A 195 -9.25 -3.64 -5.64
N MET A 196 -8.05 -3.41 -6.21
CA MET A 196 -7.86 -2.39 -7.25
C MET A 196 -8.76 -2.66 -8.48
N LEU A 197 -8.88 -3.92 -8.89
CA LEU A 197 -9.73 -4.32 -10.00
C LEU A 197 -11.22 -4.17 -9.69
N GLU A 198 -11.67 -4.59 -8.49
CA GLU A 198 -13.04 -4.36 -8.01
C GLU A 198 -13.39 -2.87 -8.01
N ASN A 199 -12.52 -2.03 -7.43
CA ASN A 199 -12.72 -0.58 -7.38
C ASN A 199 -12.85 0.05 -8.76
N SER A 200 -12.17 -0.52 -9.75
CA SER A 200 -12.20 -0.07 -11.15
C SER A 200 -13.33 -0.68 -11.97
N GLY A 201 -14.15 -1.58 -11.39
CA GLY A 201 -15.18 -2.33 -12.11
C GLY A 201 -14.62 -3.24 -13.21
N GLN A 202 -13.40 -3.72 -13.07
CA GLN A 202 -12.66 -4.54 -14.02
C GLN A 202 -12.38 -5.92 -13.44
N GLY A 203 -11.83 -6.82 -14.25
CA GLY A 203 -11.23 -8.07 -13.81
C GLY A 203 -9.76 -8.17 -14.21
N GLY A 204 -9.16 -9.33 -14.00
CA GLY A 204 -7.74 -9.53 -14.30
C GLY A 204 -7.36 -10.98 -14.60
N LEU A 205 -6.30 -11.12 -15.38
CA LEU A 205 -5.61 -12.40 -15.62
C LEU A 205 -4.22 -12.28 -15.01
N ILE A 206 -3.95 -13.03 -13.94
CA ILE A 206 -2.69 -12.97 -13.18
C ILE A 206 -1.92 -14.26 -13.41
N ASP A 207 -0.64 -14.14 -13.78
CA ASP A 207 0.29 -15.26 -13.92
C ASP A 207 1.15 -15.37 -12.66
N LEU A 208 0.90 -16.39 -11.85
CA LEU A 208 1.62 -16.62 -10.60
C LEU A 208 3.11 -16.92 -10.83
N THR A 209 3.48 -17.43 -12.02
CA THR A 209 4.88 -17.71 -12.37
C THR A 209 5.69 -16.45 -12.67
N SER A 210 5.01 -15.36 -12.98
CA SER A 210 5.62 -14.05 -13.25
C SER A 210 5.80 -13.18 -11.99
N ILE A 211 5.33 -13.64 -10.82
CA ILE A 211 5.44 -12.89 -9.57
C ILE A 211 6.85 -13.04 -9.00
N PRO A 212 7.63 -11.94 -8.89
CA PRO A 212 8.94 -12.00 -8.25
C PRO A 212 8.78 -12.36 -6.77
N CYS A 213 9.54 -13.36 -6.32
CA CYS A 213 9.49 -13.88 -4.96
C CYS A 213 10.89 -13.89 -4.35
N PRO A 214 11.07 -13.56 -3.06
CA PRO A 214 12.35 -13.66 -2.38
C PRO A 214 12.85 -15.11 -2.34
N ASP A 215 14.16 -15.31 -2.45
CA ASP A 215 14.78 -16.62 -2.31
C ASP A 215 14.46 -17.25 -0.95
N GLY A 216 14.09 -18.53 -0.95
CA GLY A 216 13.82 -19.29 0.26
C GLY A 216 12.45 -19.05 0.91
N LEU A 217 11.61 -18.17 0.36
CA LEU A 217 10.24 -17.99 0.80
C LEU A 217 9.28 -18.71 -0.15
N ALA A 218 8.35 -19.49 0.40
CA ALA A 218 7.35 -20.17 -0.44
C ALA A 218 6.40 -19.14 -1.07
N LEU A 219 6.07 -19.28 -2.35
CA LEU A 219 5.20 -18.36 -3.07
C LEU A 219 3.86 -18.14 -2.34
N LYS A 220 3.25 -19.20 -1.79
CA LYS A 220 1.98 -19.09 -1.03
C LYS A 220 2.07 -18.11 0.15
N ASP A 221 3.21 -18.10 0.85
CA ASP A 221 3.43 -17.22 2.00
C ASP A 221 3.74 -15.78 1.52
N TRP A 222 4.49 -15.66 0.41
CA TRP A 222 4.76 -14.39 -0.24
C TRP A 222 3.49 -13.70 -0.76
N LEU A 223 2.56 -14.44 -1.36
CA LEU A 223 1.30 -13.92 -1.87
C LEU A 223 0.41 -13.30 -0.77
N LEU A 224 0.53 -13.79 0.47
CA LEU A 224 -0.20 -13.27 1.63
C LEU A 224 0.55 -12.18 2.38
N CYS A 225 1.82 -11.97 2.06
CA CYS A 225 2.69 -11.04 2.75
C CYS A 225 2.35 -9.61 2.35
N PHE A 226 2.14 -8.73 3.33
CA PHE A 226 2.16 -7.30 3.06
C PHE A 226 3.57 -6.74 3.25
N GLN A 227 3.93 -5.72 2.48
CA GLN A 227 5.31 -5.31 2.32
C GLN A 227 5.54 -3.88 2.78
N SER A 228 6.70 -3.63 3.35
CA SER A 228 7.11 -2.26 3.65
C SER A 228 7.49 -1.47 2.38
N PHE A 229 7.75 -2.14 1.25
CA PHE A 229 7.77 -1.58 -0.09
C PHE A 229 7.17 -2.61 -1.05
N GLY A 230 5.92 -2.40 -1.44
CA GLY A 230 5.22 -3.19 -2.44
C GLY A 230 4.05 -2.39 -3.01
N PHE A 231 3.96 -2.31 -4.33
CA PHE A 231 2.92 -1.59 -5.04
C PHE A 231 2.46 -2.37 -6.26
N ILE A 232 1.16 -2.32 -6.52
CA ILE A 232 0.56 -2.81 -7.77
C ILE A 232 0.10 -1.61 -8.59
N LEU A 233 0.38 -1.64 -9.89
CA LEU A 233 0.02 -0.58 -10.83
C LEU A 233 -0.73 -1.20 -12.03
N SER A 234 -1.70 -0.46 -12.56
CA SER A 234 -2.33 -0.74 -13.86
C SER A 234 -1.74 0.23 -14.87
N VAL A 235 -0.98 -0.29 -15.84
CA VAL A 235 -0.12 0.49 -16.72
C VAL A 235 -0.47 0.22 -18.18
N ASN A 236 -0.73 1.27 -18.95
CA ASN A 236 -0.89 1.11 -20.40
C ASN A 236 0.40 0.49 -21.00
N PRO A 237 0.34 -0.56 -21.84
CA PRO A 237 1.50 -1.27 -22.38
C PRO A 237 2.56 -0.36 -23.01
N ARG A 238 2.14 0.75 -23.62
CA ARG A 238 3.07 1.74 -24.20
C ARG A 238 3.97 2.43 -23.17
N HIS A 239 3.56 2.48 -21.89
CA HIS A 239 4.28 3.13 -20.79
C HIS A 239 5.03 2.14 -19.90
N THR A 240 4.73 0.83 -20.01
CA THR A 240 5.34 -0.20 -19.18
C THR A 240 6.87 -0.14 -19.18
N PRO A 241 7.57 0.00 -20.34
CA PRO A 241 9.04 0.12 -20.32
C PRO A 241 9.52 1.30 -19.45
N ALA A 242 8.88 2.47 -19.60
CA ALA A 242 9.28 3.66 -18.84
C ALA A 242 8.97 3.53 -17.33
N VAL A 243 7.89 2.84 -16.94
CA VAL A 243 7.58 2.52 -15.54
C VAL A 243 8.62 1.56 -14.98
N MET A 244 8.98 0.51 -15.71
CA MET A 244 10.01 -0.45 -15.33
C MET A 244 11.37 0.24 -15.13
N ASP A 245 11.75 1.17 -16.01
CA ASP A 245 12.98 1.95 -15.89
C ASP A 245 13.01 2.80 -14.61
N VAL A 246 11.88 3.47 -14.26
CA VAL A 246 11.77 4.25 -13.02
C VAL A 246 12.03 3.40 -11.78
N PHE A 247 11.53 2.17 -11.75
CA PHE A 247 11.77 1.24 -10.64
C PHE A 247 13.20 0.69 -10.66
N ALA A 248 13.71 0.29 -11.82
CA ALA A 248 15.07 -0.25 -11.98
C ALA A 248 16.15 0.75 -11.55
N GLU A 249 16.02 2.03 -11.93
CA GLU A 249 16.88 3.13 -11.47
C GLU A 249 16.97 3.24 -9.94
N ARG A 250 15.92 2.78 -9.24
CA ARG A 250 15.79 2.82 -7.77
C ARG A 250 16.04 1.48 -7.09
N HIS A 251 16.62 0.53 -7.83
CA HIS A 251 16.91 -0.82 -7.33
C HIS A 251 15.66 -1.55 -6.80
N ILE A 252 14.51 -1.32 -7.42
CA ILE A 252 13.26 -2.01 -7.16
C ILE A 252 13.00 -3.02 -8.27
N ILE A 253 12.65 -4.23 -7.89
CA ILE A 253 12.20 -5.24 -8.83
C ILE A 253 10.77 -4.91 -9.25
N ALA A 254 10.55 -4.77 -10.54
CA ALA A 254 9.22 -4.64 -11.11
C ALA A 254 8.99 -5.71 -12.17
N ALA A 255 7.79 -6.28 -12.22
CA ALA A 255 7.43 -7.31 -13.19
C ALA A 255 5.98 -7.14 -13.66
N VAL A 256 5.73 -7.43 -14.92
CA VAL A 256 4.36 -7.60 -15.45
C VAL A 256 3.87 -8.96 -14.97
N ILE A 257 2.89 -8.96 -14.07
CA ILE A 257 2.31 -10.17 -13.49
C ILE A 257 0.98 -10.58 -14.13
N GLY A 258 0.47 -9.77 -15.06
CA GLY A 258 -0.83 -10.05 -15.67
C GLY A 258 -1.36 -8.87 -16.45
N LYS A 259 -2.66 -8.91 -16.71
CA LYS A 259 -3.37 -7.84 -17.44
C LYS A 259 -4.77 -7.61 -16.90
N VAL A 260 -5.26 -6.39 -17.06
CA VAL A 260 -6.64 -6.00 -16.77
C VAL A 260 -7.55 -6.43 -17.91
N ILE A 261 -8.75 -6.93 -17.59
CA ILE A 261 -9.78 -7.36 -18.55
C ILE A 261 -11.13 -6.72 -18.21
N GLU A 262 -12.03 -6.60 -19.22
CA GLU A 262 -13.37 -6.02 -19.02
C GLU A 262 -14.29 -6.92 -18.18
N GLU A 263 -14.14 -8.26 -18.31
CA GLU A 263 -14.95 -9.21 -17.55
C GLU A 263 -14.60 -9.07 -16.05
N PRO A 264 -15.58 -8.80 -15.16
CA PRO A 264 -15.32 -8.52 -13.75
C PRO A 264 -15.01 -9.81 -12.96
N VAL A 265 -14.00 -10.56 -13.42
CA VAL A 265 -13.54 -11.81 -12.84
C VAL A 265 -12.02 -11.80 -12.75
N VAL A 266 -11.47 -12.10 -11.58
CA VAL A 266 -10.03 -12.26 -11.39
C VAL A 266 -9.69 -13.75 -11.54
N ARG A 267 -8.86 -14.06 -12.53
CA ARG A 267 -8.33 -15.39 -12.77
C ARG A 267 -6.84 -15.44 -12.49
N VAL A 268 -6.41 -16.54 -11.91
CA VAL A 268 -5.00 -16.85 -11.70
C VAL A 268 -4.60 -18.06 -12.52
N LYS A 269 -3.38 -18.08 -13.03
CA LYS A 269 -2.79 -19.25 -13.66
C LYS A 269 -1.40 -19.54 -13.07
N ALA A 270 -1.06 -20.83 -13.00
CA ALA A 270 0.26 -21.32 -12.65
C ALA A 270 0.59 -22.45 -13.62
N GLU A 271 1.60 -22.24 -14.47
CA GLU A 271 1.99 -23.20 -15.51
C GLU A 271 0.79 -23.60 -16.41
N THR A 272 0.26 -24.82 -16.20
CA THR A 272 -0.88 -25.38 -16.97
C THR A 272 -2.21 -25.28 -16.24
N GLU A 273 -2.21 -24.94 -14.96
CA GLU A 273 -3.42 -24.84 -14.15
C GLU A 273 -3.94 -23.39 -14.12
N SER A 274 -5.25 -23.25 -14.07
CA SER A 274 -5.91 -21.95 -13.92
C SER A 274 -7.15 -22.08 -13.05
N GLY A 275 -7.49 -21.00 -12.35
CA GLY A 275 -8.68 -20.93 -11.50
C GLY A 275 -9.23 -19.52 -11.40
N VAL A 276 -10.48 -19.41 -10.97
CA VAL A 276 -11.11 -18.15 -10.58
C VAL A 276 -10.72 -17.86 -9.13
N LEU A 277 -10.18 -16.66 -8.90
CA LEU A 277 -9.88 -16.16 -7.56
C LEU A 277 -11.06 -15.38 -6.98
N PHE A 278 -11.64 -14.47 -7.78
CA PHE A 278 -12.86 -13.71 -7.46
C PHE A 278 -13.74 -13.56 -8.70
N ASP A 279 -15.05 -13.64 -8.48
CA ASP A 279 -16.09 -13.33 -9.49
C ASP A 279 -16.97 -12.21 -8.95
N PHE A 280 -16.68 -10.98 -9.34
CA PHE A 280 -17.39 -9.78 -8.87
C PHE A 280 -18.82 -9.66 -9.38
N ASN A 281 -19.32 -10.59 -10.23
CA ASN A 281 -20.74 -10.72 -10.53
C ASN A 281 -21.52 -11.36 -9.36
N HIS A 282 -20.83 -12.10 -8.47
CA HIS A 282 -21.45 -12.92 -7.44
C HIS A 282 -20.93 -12.62 -6.04
N GLU A 283 -19.78 -12.00 -5.92
CA GLU A 283 -19.14 -11.71 -4.62
C GLU A 283 -18.47 -10.34 -4.64
N VAL A 284 -18.17 -9.80 -3.46
CA VAL A 284 -17.50 -8.53 -3.26
C VAL A 284 -16.38 -8.69 -2.24
N ILE A 285 -15.31 -7.90 -2.39
CA ILE A 285 -14.24 -7.79 -1.38
C ILE A 285 -14.54 -6.60 -0.48
N THR A 286 -14.65 -5.42 -1.07
CA THR A 286 -14.93 -4.15 -0.39
C THR A 286 -16.36 -3.67 -0.63
N GLY A 287 -16.97 -4.08 -1.73
CA GLY A 287 -18.25 -3.57 -2.21
C GLY A 287 -18.17 -2.13 -2.74
N ILE A 288 -16.96 -1.62 -2.95
CA ILE A 288 -16.74 -0.26 -3.46
C ILE A 288 -16.29 -0.36 -4.91
N THR A 289 -17.12 0.12 -5.83
CA THR A 289 -16.84 0.07 -7.27
C THR A 289 -17.12 1.43 -7.91
N CYS A 290 -16.23 1.91 -8.74
CA CYS A 290 -16.44 3.08 -9.56
C CYS A 290 -17.58 2.78 -10.58
N PRO A 291 -18.64 3.61 -10.67
CA PRO A 291 -19.65 3.43 -11.69
C PRO A 291 -19.02 3.44 -13.08
N ARG A 292 -19.35 2.44 -13.88
CA ARG A 292 -18.94 2.44 -15.32
C ARG A 292 -19.62 3.64 -15.97
N THR A 293 -18.84 4.50 -16.61
CA THR A 293 -19.38 5.51 -17.53
C THR A 293 -19.90 4.76 -18.76
N GLU A 294 -21.23 4.80 -18.97
CA GLU A 294 -21.86 4.29 -20.19
C GLU A 294 -21.37 5.04 -21.44
#